data_9b33df7c88a4cacb54d680a74cb47f51
#
_entry.id   9b33df7c88a4cacb54d680a74cb47f51
#
_cell.length_a   1.000
_cell.length_b   1.000
_cell.length_c   1.000
_cell.angle_alpha   90.00
_cell.angle_beta   90.00
_cell.angle_gamma   90.00
#
_symmetry.space_group_name_H-M   'P 1'
#
loop_
_entity.id
_entity.type
_entity.pdbx_description
1 polymer ?
#
loop_
_entity_poly.entity_id
_entity_poly.type
_entity_poly.pdbx_seq_one_letter_code
_entity_poly.pdbx_strand_id
1 'polypeptide(L)'
;MRLFDLEQERVFLAGILGFPNFFVSEISDFINEEDFYCKDSIVNKTIFTQCKLILDEKNSLDLPSLSFHLKSLNLSFEDNITIDEYLESLSLLSSNISENSFKNSAENIKLLSIRRSFCGVGDSISQKMKSLDSKASYEDIIDSCDSIYNKTIDLYENSSGKSVNLFEVMPDLVFERVNDRSIFKDSGPMGPHPSLNRLCGSLTKSGHITIVCAGSGVGKTQFTTHYCMYVCGKHNIPILHLDNGEMSEEEIVFRMLASYSRVPLHLIESGDWADDLTCRDRVQKALDKLNSGQLRYDYYNVGGKSIDQILTYVKRYYYSQIGRGNKLIINFDYIKSSFENTSKFKSEYQVVGEMVDKWKKLIQRDLVFENKPQVSLMTSVQANRVGTVGNRNSDAVVDDESVISMSHRIKQFCSHLLILRHKTNDEMAEDPVYCGRHLMKIEKARNYGADVARIENRVEMPDGTTKKNYINFEFDNFKISDKGDLVDLVNHHNEINTLVESNSDEDLPI
;
A
#
# COMPACT_ATOMS: atom_id res chain seq x y z
N MET A 1 5.71 36.47 -11.30
CA MET A 1 6.33 36.05 -10.03
C MET A 1 7.70 35.49 -10.38
N ARG A 2 8.77 35.95 -9.74
CA ARG A 2 10.12 35.41 -10.02
C ARG A 2 10.25 34.00 -9.48
N LEU A 3 10.87 33.08 -10.25
CA LEU A 3 11.13 31.70 -9.86
C LEU A 3 12.55 31.50 -9.29
N PHE A 4 13.17 32.60 -8.88
CA PHE A 4 14.50 32.64 -8.27
C PHE A 4 14.60 33.82 -7.33
N ASP A 5 15.50 33.72 -6.36
CA ASP A 5 15.82 34.81 -5.40
C ASP A 5 17.32 34.74 -5.09
N LEU A 6 18.09 35.60 -5.75
CA LEU A 6 19.55 35.63 -5.60
C LEU A 6 19.98 36.09 -4.20
N GLU A 7 19.18 36.92 -3.52
CA GLU A 7 19.46 37.31 -2.15
C GLU A 7 19.34 36.17 -1.17
N GLN A 8 18.33 35.30 -1.34
CA GLN A 8 18.20 34.07 -0.54
C GLN A 8 19.37 33.11 -0.81
N GLU A 9 19.84 33.01 -2.06
CA GLU A 9 21.03 32.20 -2.37
C GLU A 9 22.29 32.76 -1.70
N ARG A 10 22.45 34.10 -1.64
CA ARG A 10 23.56 34.73 -0.92
C ARG A 10 23.47 34.51 0.59
N VAL A 11 22.30 34.64 1.18
CA VAL A 11 22.06 34.36 2.61
C VAL A 11 22.39 32.89 2.90
N PHE A 12 22.02 31.99 2.03
CA PHE A 12 22.33 30.56 2.16
C PHE A 12 23.83 30.28 2.11
N LEU A 13 24.55 30.82 1.11
CA LEU A 13 26.00 30.66 0.99
C LEU A 13 26.76 31.26 2.20
N ALA A 14 26.31 32.41 2.68
CA ALA A 14 26.85 33.01 3.90
C ALA A 14 26.57 32.15 5.13
N GLY A 15 25.42 31.46 5.17
CA GLY A 15 25.07 30.49 6.21
C GLY A 15 26.01 29.26 6.22
N ILE A 16 26.43 28.77 5.06
CA ILE A 16 27.42 27.68 4.97
C ILE A 16 28.76 28.13 5.59
N LEU A 17 29.20 29.35 5.33
CA LEU A 17 30.43 29.90 5.89
C LEU A 17 30.35 30.11 7.40
N GLY A 18 29.19 30.52 7.92
CA GLY A 18 28.97 30.77 9.36
C GLY A 18 28.71 29.48 10.17
N PHE A 19 28.04 28.53 9.58
CA PHE A 19 27.56 27.31 10.25
C PHE A 19 27.88 26.04 9.47
N PRO A 20 29.17 25.72 9.17
CA PRO A 20 29.54 24.58 8.34
C PRO A 20 29.11 23.24 8.93
N ASN A 21 29.19 23.06 10.24
CA ASN A 21 28.77 21.82 10.91
C ASN A 21 27.25 21.63 10.83
N PHE A 22 26.47 22.68 10.99
CA PHE A 22 25.01 22.63 10.85
C PHE A 22 24.60 22.35 9.40
N PHE A 23 25.35 22.88 8.43
CA PHE A 23 25.15 22.54 7.02
C PHE A 23 25.32 21.04 6.78
N VAL A 24 26.43 20.44 7.23
CA VAL A 24 26.73 19.01 7.02
C VAL A 24 25.69 18.13 7.73
N SER A 25 25.26 18.48 8.95
CA SER A 25 24.36 17.63 9.74
C SER A 25 22.88 17.74 9.33
N GLU A 26 22.43 18.93 8.89
CA GLU A 26 20.99 19.20 8.76
C GLU A 26 20.55 19.60 7.35
N ILE A 27 21.45 20.11 6.50
CA ILE A 27 21.06 20.74 5.24
C ILE A 27 21.67 20.09 4.01
N SER A 28 22.86 19.48 4.11
CA SER A 28 23.64 18.99 2.97
C SER A 28 22.90 17.98 2.09
N ASP A 29 22.01 17.17 2.68
CA ASP A 29 21.21 16.17 1.96
C ASP A 29 19.94 16.78 1.34
N PHE A 30 19.55 17.96 1.79
CA PHE A 30 18.31 18.61 1.37
C PHE A 30 18.49 19.51 0.15
N ILE A 31 19.64 20.18 0.01
CA ILE A 31 19.99 21.10 -1.09
C ILE A 31 21.02 20.48 -2.01
N ASN A 32 20.78 20.58 -3.31
CA ASN A 32 21.66 20.14 -4.37
C ASN A 32 22.07 21.29 -5.29
N GLU A 33 23.09 21.06 -6.11
CA GLU A 33 23.59 22.03 -7.09
C GLU A 33 22.50 22.52 -8.07
N GLU A 34 21.54 21.65 -8.39
CA GLU A 34 20.46 21.95 -9.32
C GLU A 34 19.36 22.83 -8.72
N ASP A 35 19.41 23.02 -7.39
CA ASP A 35 18.45 23.90 -6.69
C ASP A 35 18.80 25.39 -6.88
N PHE A 36 20.00 25.70 -7.36
CA PHE A 36 20.42 27.07 -7.66
C PHE A 36 19.95 27.54 -9.04
N TYR A 37 19.71 28.84 -9.16
CA TYR A 37 19.32 29.44 -10.43
C TYR A 37 20.55 29.70 -11.31
N CYS A 38 20.55 29.18 -12.54
CA CYS A 38 21.72 29.17 -13.40
C CYS A 38 21.56 29.94 -14.73
N LYS A 39 20.41 30.61 -15.00
CA LYS A 39 20.22 31.26 -16.30
C LYS A 39 21.08 32.51 -16.47
N ASP A 40 21.22 33.31 -15.42
CA ASP A 40 21.91 34.61 -15.48
C ASP A 40 23.22 34.63 -14.67
N SER A 41 23.44 33.66 -13.76
CA SER A 41 24.67 33.56 -12.98
C SER A 41 24.94 32.12 -12.52
N ILE A 42 26.09 31.61 -12.89
CA ILE A 42 26.62 30.30 -12.45
C ILE A 42 27.36 30.42 -11.10
N VAL A 43 27.63 31.64 -10.64
CA VAL A 43 28.51 31.94 -9.52
C VAL A 43 28.06 31.26 -8.23
N ASN A 44 26.82 31.48 -7.79
CA ASN A 44 26.31 30.92 -6.54
C ASN A 44 26.31 29.39 -6.53
N LYS A 45 25.93 28.76 -7.67
CA LYS A 45 26.00 27.33 -7.85
C LYS A 45 27.42 26.82 -7.69
N THR A 46 28.39 27.49 -8.34
CA THR A 46 29.80 27.06 -8.30
C THR A 46 30.39 27.21 -6.91
N ILE A 47 30.10 28.31 -6.20
CA ILE A 47 30.53 28.51 -4.81
C ILE A 47 29.95 27.40 -3.92
N PHE A 48 28.67 27.09 -4.05
CA PHE A 48 28.03 25.99 -3.33
C PHE A 48 28.73 24.65 -3.57
N THR A 49 28.97 24.31 -4.84
CA THR A 49 29.67 23.07 -5.21
C THR A 49 31.05 22.99 -4.58
N GLN A 50 31.82 24.07 -4.60
CA GLN A 50 33.15 24.10 -4.00
C GLN A 50 33.11 24.03 -2.46
N CYS A 51 32.15 24.70 -1.82
CA CYS A 51 31.93 24.58 -0.37
C CYS A 51 31.65 23.12 0.02
N LYS A 52 30.76 22.44 -0.73
CA LYS A 52 30.40 21.04 -0.48
C LYS A 52 31.61 20.12 -0.65
N LEU A 53 32.37 20.24 -1.74
CA LEU A 53 33.58 19.46 -1.98
C LEU A 53 34.63 19.63 -0.87
N ILE A 54 34.87 20.88 -0.44
CA ILE A 54 35.86 21.14 0.63
C ILE A 54 35.40 20.55 1.97
N LEU A 55 34.10 20.64 2.28
CA LEU A 55 33.54 20.07 3.51
C LEU A 55 33.60 18.55 3.51
N ASP A 56 33.29 17.93 2.39
CA ASP A 56 33.35 16.47 2.22
C ASP A 56 34.81 15.93 2.33
N GLU A 57 35.80 16.70 1.87
CA GLU A 57 37.20 16.29 1.92
C GLU A 57 37.90 16.59 3.26
N LYS A 58 37.64 17.75 3.86
CA LYS A 58 38.41 18.28 5.00
C LYS A 58 37.63 18.42 6.29
N ASN A 59 36.29 18.23 6.29
CA ASN A 59 35.41 18.51 7.42
C ASN A 59 35.52 19.94 7.99
N SER A 60 36.11 20.85 7.26
CA SER A 60 36.27 22.27 7.66
C SER A 60 36.30 23.15 6.43
N LEU A 61 35.72 24.33 6.53
CA LEU A 61 35.64 25.31 5.45
C LEU A 61 36.35 26.60 5.91
N ASP A 62 37.36 27.02 5.16
CA ASP A 62 38.04 28.31 5.35
C ASP A 62 38.04 29.13 4.06
N LEU A 63 37.93 30.46 4.20
CA LEU A 63 37.86 31.36 3.07
C LEU A 63 39.09 31.33 2.15
N PRO A 64 40.35 31.24 2.64
CA PRO A 64 41.51 31.14 1.76
C PRO A 64 41.51 29.91 0.87
N SER A 65 41.12 28.74 1.41
CA SER A 65 41.02 27.51 0.63
C SER A 65 39.88 27.62 -0.42
N LEU A 66 38.74 28.18 -0.05
CA LEU A 66 37.63 28.39 -0.97
C LEU A 66 37.99 29.37 -2.09
N SER A 67 38.65 30.50 -1.76
CA SER A 67 39.13 31.49 -2.75
C SER A 67 40.13 30.85 -3.72
N PHE A 68 41.08 30.06 -3.21
CA PHE A 68 42.05 29.36 -4.05
C PHE A 68 41.39 28.42 -5.07
N HIS A 69 40.42 27.61 -4.63
CA HIS A 69 39.70 26.69 -5.51
C HIS A 69 38.88 27.46 -6.57
N LEU A 70 38.18 28.54 -6.17
CA LEU A 70 37.36 29.32 -7.09
C LEU A 70 38.16 30.10 -8.13
N LYS A 71 39.33 30.63 -7.77
CA LYS A 71 40.26 31.32 -8.70
C LYS A 71 40.73 30.40 -9.83
N SER A 72 40.93 29.11 -9.54
CA SER A 72 41.30 28.13 -10.57
C SER A 72 40.22 27.89 -11.64
N LEU A 73 38.96 28.28 -11.38
CA LEU A 73 37.81 28.04 -12.26
C LEU A 73 37.48 29.23 -13.18
N ASN A 74 38.27 30.31 -13.14
CA ASN A 74 38.09 31.51 -14.00
C ASN A 74 36.67 32.06 -14.06
N LEU A 75 35.99 32.18 -12.91
CA LEU A 75 34.62 32.69 -12.82
C LEU A 75 34.58 34.19 -13.18
N SER A 76 33.62 34.59 -13.99
CA SER A 76 33.36 35.99 -14.31
C SER A 76 32.11 36.46 -13.59
N PHE A 77 32.20 37.66 -12.97
CA PHE A 77 31.07 38.33 -12.34
C PHE A 77 30.60 39.47 -13.25
N GLU A 78 29.29 39.73 -13.29
CA GLU A 78 28.68 40.73 -14.18
C GLU A 78 29.11 42.17 -13.87
N ASP A 79 29.43 42.48 -12.58
CA ASP A 79 29.67 43.85 -12.11
C ASP A 79 31.17 44.19 -11.89
N ASN A 80 32.10 43.51 -12.54
CA ASN A 80 33.54 43.65 -12.30
C ASN A 80 33.98 43.45 -10.85
N ILE A 81 33.19 42.73 -10.05
CA ILE A 81 33.51 42.35 -8.66
C ILE A 81 34.50 41.17 -8.72
N THR A 82 35.53 41.19 -7.90
CA THR A 82 36.45 40.10 -7.76
C THR A 82 35.87 38.97 -6.87
N ILE A 83 36.36 37.73 -7.06
CA ILE A 83 35.98 36.59 -6.21
C ILE A 83 36.20 36.91 -4.72
N ASP A 84 37.35 37.55 -4.40
CA ASP A 84 37.67 37.88 -3.03
C ASP A 84 36.68 38.89 -2.43
N GLU A 85 36.35 39.94 -3.15
CA GLU A 85 35.34 40.92 -2.71
C GLU A 85 33.98 40.29 -2.49
N TYR A 86 33.57 39.34 -3.36
CA TYR A 86 32.31 38.62 -3.19
C TYR A 86 32.33 37.73 -1.96
N LEU A 87 33.38 36.94 -1.74
CA LEU A 87 33.58 36.09 -0.55
C LEU A 87 33.66 36.90 0.74
N GLU A 88 34.32 38.06 0.74
CA GLU A 88 34.32 39.00 1.87
C GLU A 88 32.93 39.47 2.20
N SER A 89 32.14 39.81 1.17
CA SER A 89 30.72 40.22 1.36
C SER A 89 29.87 39.09 1.99
N LEU A 90 30.08 37.84 1.59
CA LEU A 90 29.40 36.69 2.18
C LEU A 90 29.87 36.46 3.63
N SER A 91 31.16 36.62 3.91
CA SER A 91 31.70 36.50 5.27
C SER A 91 31.16 37.55 6.22
N LEU A 92 31.03 38.80 5.76
CA LEU A 92 30.38 39.86 6.54
C LEU A 92 28.91 39.57 6.79
N LEU A 93 28.22 39.01 5.80
CA LEU A 93 26.81 38.62 5.92
C LEU A 93 26.66 37.47 6.92
N SER A 94 27.59 36.50 6.92
CA SER A 94 27.54 35.31 7.79
C SER A 94 27.51 35.65 9.29
N SER A 95 28.17 36.75 9.69
CA SER A 95 28.18 37.20 11.10
C SER A 95 26.82 37.71 11.59
N ASN A 96 25.90 38.04 10.68
CA ASN A 96 24.58 38.58 10.97
C ASN A 96 23.43 37.57 10.73
N ILE A 97 23.73 36.35 10.34
CA ILE A 97 22.75 35.29 10.05
C ILE A 97 22.60 34.37 11.27
N SER A 98 21.36 34.00 11.61
CA SER A 98 21.07 32.95 12.57
C SER A 98 20.90 31.59 11.86
N GLU A 99 21.07 30.47 12.58
CA GLU A 99 20.78 29.12 12.05
C GLU A 99 19.36 29.00 11.48
N ASN A 100 18.37 29.64 12.13
CA ASN A 100 17.00 29.67 11.62
C ASN A 100 16.88 30.43 10.28
N SER A 101 17.57 31.56 10.13
CA SER A 101 17.58 32.30 8.86
C SER A 101 18.28 31.52 7.76
N PHE A 102 19.32 30.78 8.10
CA PHE A 102 20.02 29.87 7.19
C PHE A 102 19.10 28.72 6.74
N LYS A 103 18.40 28.06 7.67
CA LYS A 103 17.43 27.01 7.35
C LYS A 103 16.30 27.52 6.47
N ASN A 104 15.73 28.66 6.79
CA ASN A 104 14.65 29.27 6.00
C ASN A 104 15.12 29.62 4.57
N SER A 105 16.37 30.08 4.39
CA SER A 105 16.91 30.33 3.05
C SER A 105 17.06 29.04 2.24
N ALA A 106 17.51 27.95 2.86
CA ALA A 106 17.55 26.63 2.24
C ALA A 106 16.15 26.16 1.77
N GLU A 107 15.16 26.27 2.64
CA GLU A 107 13.78 25.90 2.31
C GLU A 107 13.22 26.73 1.15
N ASN A 108 13.48 28.06 1.14
CA ASN A 108 13.06 28.95 0.05
C ASN A 108 13.72 28.60 -1.28
N ILE A 109 15.03 28.33 -1.30
CA ILE A 109 15.75 27.91 -2.49
C ILE A 109 15.14 26.61 -3.03
N LYS A 110 14.89 25.63 -2.14
CA LYS A 110 14.26 24.37 -2.52
C LYS A 110 12.88 24.54 -3.10
N LEU A 111 12.04 25.36 -2.48
CA LEU A 111 10.69 25.67 -2.98
C LEU A 111 10.73 26.33 -4.36
N LEU A 112 11.66 27.24 -4.60
CA LEU A 112 11.83 27.90 -5.90
C LEU A 112 12.36 26.91 -6.95
N SER A 113 13.26 26.01 -6.58
CA SER A 113 13.75 24.93 -7.44
C SER A 113 12.63 24.01 -7.87
N ILE A 114 11.81 23.54 -6.93
CA ILE A 114 10.64 22.70 -7.21
C ILE A 114 9.69 23.40 -8.20
N ARG A 115 9.42 24.70 -7.97
CA ARG A 115 8.57 25.49 -8.88
C ARG A 115 9.17 25.59 -10.29
N ARG A 116 10.49 25.79 -10.42
CA ARG A 116 11.18 25.78 -11.71
C ARG A 116 11.05 24.44 -12.42
N SER A 117 11.23 23.35 -11.71
CA SER A 117 11.10 22.01 -12.25
C SER A 117 9.70 21.73 -12.76
N PHE A 118 8.65 22.10 -12.02
CA PHE A 118 7.28 21.96 -12.50
C PHE A 118 6.93 22.86 -13.69
N CYS A 119 7.51 24.06 -13.79
CA CYS A 119 7.41 24.87 -15.01
C CYS A 119 8.07 24.17 -16.19
N GLY A 120 9.26 23.58 -15.99
CA GLY A 120 9.94 22.78 -17.02
C GLY A 120 9.17 21.53 -17.44
N VAL A 121 8.44 20.90 -16.51
CA VAL A 121 7.51 19.81 -16.83
C VAL A 121 6.41 20.30 -17.76
N GLY A 122 5.81 21.45 -17.47
CA GLY A 122 4.79 22.07 -18.33
C GLY A 122 5.30 22.33 -19.72
N ASP A 123 6.51 22.88 -19.86
CA ASP A 123 7.17 23.10 -21.15
C ASP A 123 7.44 21.79 -21.87
N SER A 124 7.94 20.77 -21.18
CA SER A 124 8.22 19.44 -21.72
C SER A 124 6.95 18.73 -22.21
N ILE A 125 5.87 18.81 -21.45
CA ILE A 125 4.55 18.31 -21.86
C ILE A 125 4.07 19.05 -23.11
N SER A 126 4.16 20.39 -23.13
CA SER A 126 3.76 21.19 -24.28
C SER A 126 4.56 20.82 -25.54
N GLN A 127 5.89 20.64 -25.43
CA GLN A 127 6.74 20.21 -26.54
C GLN A 127 6.39 18.80 -27.00
N LYS A 128 6.18 17.88 -26.07
CA LYS A 128 5.80 16.49 -26.39
C LYS A 128 4.47 16.45 -27.13
N MET A 129 3.47 17.20 -26.68
CA MET A 129 2.15 17.28 -27.35
C MET A 129 2.26 17.82 -28.77
N LYS A 130 3.13 18.79 -29.03
CA LYS A 130 3.38 19.32 -30.38
C LYS A 130 4.11 18.34 -31.30
N SER A 131 4.86 17.40 -30.73
CA SER A 131 5.64 16.40 -31.49
C SER A 131 4.94 15.05 -31.67
N LEU A 132 3.79 14.82 -31.00
CA LEU A 132 3.01 13.60 -31.18
C LEU A 132 2.42 13.51 -32.59
N ASP A 133 2.32 12.27 -33.09
CA ASP A 133 1.66 12.00 -34.38
C ASP A 133 0.19 12.43 -34.31
N SER A 134 -0.32 13.01 -35.41
CA SER A 134 -1.74 13.38 -35.53
C SER A 134 -2.72 12.20 -35.39
N LYS A 135 -2.23 10.97 -35.49
CA LYS A 135 -2.98 9.72 -35.29
C LYS A 135 -2.80 9.10 -33.89
N ALA A 136 -2.09 9.77 -32.98
CA ALA A 136 -1.89 9.27 -31.64
C ALA A 136 -3.24 9.06 -30.95
N SER A 137 -3.39 7.93 -30.29
CA SER A 137 -4.59 7.60 -29.51
C SER A 137 -4.71 8.49 -28.25
N TYR A 138 -5.90 8.57 -27.71
CA TYR A 138 -6.12 9.25 -26.43
C TYR A 138 -5.23 8.69 -25.31
N GLU A 139 -5.01 7.37 -25.29
CA GLU A 139 -4.15 6.69 -24.33
C GLU A 139 -2.68 7.09 -24.50
N ASP A 140 -2.15 7.16 -25.73
CA ASP A 140 -0.77 7.59 -26.00
C ASP A 140 -0.50 9.03 -25.52
N ILE A 141 -1.50 9.91 -25.67
CA ILE A 141 -1.40 11.30 -25.21
C ILE A 141 -1.29 11.35 -23.69
N ILE A 142 -2.15 10.62 -23.00
CA ILE A 142 -2.17 10.59 -21.52
C ILE A 142 -0.91 9.94 -20.97
N ASP A 143 -0.51 8.78 -21.49
CA ASP A 143 0.70 8.07 -21.01
C ASP A 143 1.96 8.92 -21.21
N SER A 144 2.02 9.69 -22.29
CA SER A 144 3.12 10.63 -22.54
C SER A 144 3.17 11.75 -21.48
N CYS A 145 2.02 12.33 -21.13
CA CYS A 145 1.94 13.36 -20.09
C CYS A 145 2.33 12.82 -18.72
N ASP A 146 1.78 11.66 -18.35
CA ASP A 146 2.00 11.04 -17.07
C ASP A 146 3.45 10.59 -16.88
N SER A 147 4.08 10.07 -17.91
CA SER A 147 5.49 9.69 -17.87
C SER A 147 6.39 10.88 -17.53
N ILE A 148 6.12 12.06 -18.09
CA ILE A 148 6.89 13.28 -17.83
C ILE A 148 6.61 13.79 -16.40
N TYR A 149 5.35 13.84 -15.99
CA TYR A 149 4.93 14.33 -14.68
C TYR A 149 5.45 13.45 -13.52
N ASN A 150 5.28 12.13 -13.64
CA ASN A 150 5.66 11.19 -12.59
C ASN A 150 7.17 11.14 -12.38
N LYS A 151 8.00 11.25 -13.43
CA LYS A 151 9.46 11.33 -13.27
C LYS A 151 9.89 12.50 -12.37
N THR A 152 9.20 13.61 -12.45
CA THR A 152 9.54 14.80 -11.66
C THR A 152 9.09 14.63 -10.20
N ILE A 153 7.91 14.05 -9.96
CA ILE A 153 7.46 13.76 -8.59
C ILE A 153 8.40 12.76 -7.91
N ASP A 154 8.78 11.67 -8.60
CA ASP A 154 9.69 10.65 -8.06
C ASP A 154 11.04 11.24 -7.61
N LEU A 155 11.55 12.28 -8.29
CA LEU A 155 12.79 12.96 -7.91
C LEU A 155 12.67 13.72 -6.57
N TYR A 156 11.48 14.27 -6.25
CA TYR A 156 11.29 15.04 -5.02
C TYR A 156 10.76 14.21 -3.84
N GLU A 157 9.99 13.16 -4.08
CA GLU A 157 9.51 12.26 -3.03
C GLU A 157 10.62 11.37 -2.44
N ASN A 158 11.65 11.04 -3.23
CA ASN A 158 12.77 10.21 -2.76
C ASN A 158 13.84 11.00 -1.96
N SER A 159 13.75 12.32 -1.89
CA SER A 159 14.74 13.16 -1.19
C SER A 159 14.55 13.27 0.34
N SER A 160 13.49 12.68 0.91
CA SER A 160 13.17 12.77 2.35
C SER A 160 13.67 11.59 3.20
N GLY A 161 14.52 10.73 2.66
CA GLY A 161 15.01 9.53 3.35
C GLY A 161 16.12 9.76 4.35
N LYS A 162 15.96 10.68 5.35
CA LYS A 162 16.89 10.73 6.49
C LYS A 162 16.79 9.45 7.31
N SER A 163 17.94 8.88 7.66
CA SER A 163 18.00 7.82 8.66
C SER A 163 17.53 8.38 10.01
N VAL A 164 16.61 7.67 10.66
CA VAL A 164 16.08 8.05 11.96
C VAL A 164 16.72 7.18 13.03
N ASN A 165 17.30 7.81 14.06
CA ASN A 165 17.75 7.09 15.24
C ASN A 165 16.54 6.60 16.05
N LEU A 166 16.28 5.30 16.00
CA LEU A 166 15.10 4.71 16.61
C LEU A 166 15.05 4.89 18.13
N PHE A 167 16.19 5.00 18.80
CA PHE A 167 16.27 5.22 20.25
C PHE A 167 15.87 6.65 20.63
N GLU A 168 16.09 7.63 19.76
CA GLU A 168 15.68 9.03 20.00
C GLU A 168 14.18 9.23 19.84
N VAL A 169 13.55 8.58 18.84
CA VAL A 169 12.12 8.72 18.57
C VAL A 169 11.25 7.75 19.37
N MET A 170 11.85 6.71 19.95
CA MET A 170 11.11 5.66 20.68
C MET A 170 10.29 6.21 21.87
N PRO A 171 10.82 7.08 22.75
CA PRO A 171 10.06 7.62 23.87
C PRO A 171 8.82 8.37 23.40
N ASP A 172 8.96 9.28 22.42
CA ASP A 172 7.85 10.09 21.92
C ASP A 172 6.77 9.22 21.28
N LEU A 173 7.15 8.24 20.44
CA LEU A 173 6.20 7.31 19.82
C LEU A 173 5.46 6.45 20.86
N VAL A 174 6.13 6.03 21.93
CA VAL A 174 5.51 5.19 22.98
C VAL A 174 4.58 6.04 23.82
N PHE A 175 5.01 7.26 24.25
CA PHE A 175 4.21 8.15 25.08
C PHE A 175 3.02 8.75 24.34
N GLU A 176 3.14 9.09 23.06
CA GLU A 176 2.00 9.48 22.24
C GLU A 176 0.91 8.41 22.24
N ARG A 177 1.27 7.13 22.11
CA ARG A 177 0.32 6.01 22.15
C ARG A 177 -0.32 5.79 23.51
N VAL A 178 0.40 6.05 24.60
CA VAL A 178 -0.16 5.97 25.95
C VAL A 178 -1.15 7.10 26.21
N ASN A 179 -0.83 8.32 25.73
CA ASN A 179 -1.66 9.51 25.93
C ASN A 179 -2.89 9.51 25.01
N ASP A 180 -2.77 8.97 23.80
CA ASP A 180 -3.90 8.83 22.88
C ASP A 180 -4.14 7.35 22.50
N ARG A 181 -4.90 6.66 23.34
CA ARG A 181 -5.34 5.28 23.05
C ARG A 181 -6.20 5.18 21.80
N SER A 182 -6.69 6.30 21.24
CA SER A 182 -7.37 6.33 19.96
C SER A 182 -6.42 6.04 18.80
N ILE A 183 -5.11 6.25 18.97
CA ILE A 183 -4.05 5.87 18.02
C ILE A 183 -3.96 4.34 17.86
N PHE A 184 -4.47 3.56 18.84
CA PHE A 184 -4.64 2.11 18.68
C PHE A 184 -5.57 1.74 17.51
N LYS A 185 -6.34 2.70 17.00
CA LYS A 185 -7.09 2.58 15.74
C LYS A 185 -6.19 2.43 14.51
N ASP A 186 -4.89 2.63 14.63
CA ASP A 186 -3.92 2.40 13.54
C ASP A 186 -3.57 0.91 13.34
N SER A 187 -4.24 0.00 14.06
CA SER A 187 -4.24 -1.44 13.72
C SER A 187 -4.91 -1.74 12.37
N GLY A 188 -5.53 -0.72 11.75
CA GLY A 188 -6.30 -0.83 10.52
C GLY A 188 -7.77 -1.19 10.76
N PRO A 189 -8.62 -1.09 9.74
CA PRO A 189 -10.04 -1.41 9.84
C PRO A 189 -10.25 -2.91 10.01
N MET A 190 -10.98 -3.32 11.04
CA MET A 190 -11.32 -4.73 11.27
C MET A 190 -12.36 -5.20 10.27
N GLY A 191 -12.19 -6.42 9.76
CA GLY A 191 -13.08 -7.05 8.80
C GLY A 191 -14.32 -7.71 9.42
N PRO A 192 -15.15 -8.39 8.60
CA PRO A 192 -16.39 -9.04 9.03
C PRO A 192 -16.18 -10.36 9.81
N HIS A 193 -14.95 -10.87 9.88
CA HIS A 193 -14.65 -12.20 10.36
C HIS A 193 -13.91 -12.14 11.69
N PRO A 194 -14.57 -12.44 12.84
CA PRO A 194 -13.95 -12.36 14.16
C PRO A 194 -12.69 -13.21 14.31
N SER A 195 -12.69 -14.43 13.78
CA SER A 195 -11.51 -15.31 13.86
C SER A 195 -10.33 -14.74 13.09
N LEU A 196 -10.53 -14.21 11.87
CA LEU A 196 -9.47 -13.52 11.14
C LEU A 196 -8.98 -12.25 11.86
N ASN A 197 -9.88 -11.47 12.43
CA ASN A 197 -9.51 -10.27 13.19
C ASN A 197 -8.65 -10.63 14.41
N ARG A 198 -8.98 -11.73 15.12
CA ARG A 198 -8.20 -12.24 16.25
C ARG A 198 -6.82 -12.73 15.80
N LEU A 199 -6.76 -13.47 14.68
CA LEU A 199 -5.55 -14.13 14.23
C LEU A 199 -4.62 -13.23 13.42
N CYS A 200 -5.16 -12.35 12.59
CA CYS A 200 -4.40 -11.51 11.64
C CYS A 200 -4.53 -10.01 11.91
N GLY A 201 -5.48 -9.59 12.74
CA GLY A 201 -5.87 -8.19 12.80
C GLY A 201 -6.53 -7.72 11.51
N SER A 202 -6.26 -6.50 11.11
CA SER A 202 -6.79 -5.94 9.87
C SER A 202 -6.04 -6.48 8.64
N LEU A 203 -6.77 -7.10 7.72
CA LEU A 203 -6.22 -7.51 6.43
C LEU A 203 -6.01 -6.33 5.47
N THR A 204 -6.62 -5.16 5.76
CA THR A 204 -6.58 -3.97 4.93
C THR A 204 -5.92 -2.78 5.64
N LYS A 205 -4.97 -3.04 6.54
CA LYS A 205 -4.16 -1.99 7.15
C LYS A 205 -3.35 -1.27 6.08
N SER A 206 -3.30 0.05 6.14
CA SER A 206 -2.49 0.87 5.21
C SER A 206 -1.03 0.43 5.18
N GLY A 207 -0.43 0.39 4.00
CA GLY A 207 0.92 -0.14 3.78
C GLY A 207 1.02 -1.66 3.64
N HIS A 208 -0.11 -2.38 3.75
CA HIS A 208 -0.14 -3.85 3.72
C HIS A 208 -0.68 -4.40 2.40
N ILE A 209 -0.15 -5.57 2.04
CA ILE A 209 -0.62 -6.38 0.92
C ILE A 209 -1.14 -7.69 1.48
N THR A 210 -2.42 -7.96 1.27
CA THR A 210 -3.07 -9.22 1.61
C THR A 210 -3.36 -10.02 0.36
N ILE A 211 -2.94 -11.27 0.33
CA ILE A 211 -3.11 -12.18 -0.80
C ILE A 211 -3.92 -13.40 -0.37
N VAL A 212 -5.00 -13.66 -1.10
CA VAL A 212 -5.84 -14.85 -0.93
C VAL A 212 -5.55 -15.83 -2.06
N CYS A 213 -4.99 -16.98 -1.73
CA CYS A 213 -4.75 -18.06 -2.68
C CYS A 213 -5.90 -19.05 -2.63
N ALA A 214 -6.50 -19.36 -3.78
CA ALA A 214 -7.54 -20.39 -3.88
C ALA A 214 -7.64 -20.99 -5.28
N GLY A 215 -8.21 -22.17 -5.37
CA GLY A 215 -8.55 -22.80 -6.64
C GLY A 215 -9.60 -22.01 -7.42
N SER A 216 -9.79 -22.37 -8.70
CA SER A 216 -10.90 -21.83 -9.49
C SER A 216 -12.24 -22.26 -8.91
N GLY A 217 -13.20 -21.34 -8.83
CA GLY A 217 -14.55 -21.61 -8.31
C GLY A 217 -14.66 -21.73 -6.77
N VAL A 218 -13.57 -21.59 -6.02
CA VAL A 218 -13.59 -21.69 -4.54
C VAL A 218 -14.14 -20.43 -3.87
N GLY A 219 -14.24 -19.29 -4.57
CA GLY A 219 -14.80 -18.06 -4.01
C GLY A 219 -13.78 -16.96 -3.67
N LYS A 220 -12.63 -16.92 -4.38
CA LYS A 220 -11.61 -15.85 -4.20
C LYS A 220 -12.21 -14.46 -4.25
N THR A 221 -12.81 -14.13 -5.40
CA THR A 221 -13.45 -12.84 -5.67
C THR A 221 -14.56 -12.55 -4.67
N GLN A 222 -15.38 -13.57 -4.34
CA GLN A 222 -16.43 -13.45 -3.35
C GLN A 222 -15.87 -13.04 -1.99
N PHE A 223 -14.76 -13.66 -1.56
CA PHE A 223 -14.13 -13.34 -0.26
C PHE A 223 -13.57 -11.93 -0.24
N THR A 224 -12.77 -11.55 -1.24
CA THR A 224 -12.13 -10.22 -1.28
C THR A 224 -13.17 -9.11 -1.42
N THR A 225 -14.18 -9.30 -2.26
CA THR A 225 -15.28 -8.34 -2.44
C THR A 225 -16.11 -8.19 -1.16
N HIS A 226 -16.53 -9.31 -0.54
CA HIS A 226 -17.30 -9.29 0.71
C HIS A 226 -16.54 -8.59 1.83
N TYR A 227 -15.24 -8.86 1.97
CA TYR A 227 -14.39 -8.21 2.97
C TYR A 227 -14.29 -6.70 2.72
N CYS A 228 -13.98 -6.29 1.49
CA CYS A 228 -13.84 -4.89 1.12
C CYS A 228 -15.16 -4.12 1.26
N MET A 229 -16.30 -4.71 0.87
CA MET A 229 -17.63 -4.12 1.05
C MET A 229 -17.95 -3.86 2.52
N TYR A 230 -17.66 -4.83 3.40
CA TYR A 230 -17.88 -4.66 4.84
C TYR A 230 -17.03 -3.52 5.39
N VAL A 231 -15.74 -3.45 5.02
CA VAL A 231 -14.83 -2.39 5.48
C VAL A 231 -15.29 -1.04 4.96
N CYS A 232 -15.72 -0.95 3.70
CA CYS A 232 -16.31 0.26 3.13
C CYS A 232 -17.52 0.71 3.96
N GLY A 233 -18.50 -0.18 4.17
CA GLY A 233 -19.75 0.15 4.86
C GLY A 233 -19.59 0.43 6.36
N LYS A 234 -18.62 -0.21 7.03
CA LYS A 234 -18.43 -0.08 8.49
C LYS A 234 -17.49 1.06 8.88
N HIS A 235 -16.46 1.30 8.07
CA HIS A 235 -15.36 2.22 8.39
C HIS A 235 -15.32 3.43 7.48
N ASN A 236 -16.23 3.51 6.50
CA ASN A 236 -16.32 4.59 5.51
C ASN A 236 -14.98 4.83 4.77
N ILE A 237 -14.27 3.73 4.41
CA ILE A 237 -13.03 3.80 3.66
C ILE A 237 -13.34 3.50 2.20
N PRO A 238 -12.96 4.39 1.26
CA PRO A 238 -13.15 4.16 -0.18
C PRO A 238 -12.46 2.89 -0.66
N ILE A 239 -13.10 2.20 -1.60
CA ILE A 239 -12.58 1.02 -2.28
C ILE A 239 -12.40 1.37 -3.76
N LEU A 240 -11.24 1.01 -4.32
CA LEU A 240 -11.03 0.93 -5.76
C LEU A 240 -10.93 -0.53 -6.16
N HIS A 241 -11.96 -1.04 -6.83
CA HIS A 241 -11.97 -2.38 -7.38
C HIS A 241 -11.39 -2.38 -8.79
N LEU A 242 -10.30 -3.09 -8.96
CA LEU A 242 -9.61 -3.26 -10.24
C LEU A 242 -9.86 -4.70 -10.72
N ASP A 243 -10.67 -4.85 -11.75
CA ASP A 243 -10.95 -6.16 -12.35
C ASP A 243 -10.03 -6.44 -13.52
N ASN A 244 -9.36 -7.58 -13.51
CA ASN A 244 -8.43 -7.99 -14.57
C ASN A 244 -9.12 -8.86 -15.64
N GLY A 245 -10.33 -8.46 -16.05
CA GLY A 245 -11.12 -9.09 -17.09
C GLY A 245 -11.80 -10.40 -16.65
N GLU A 246 -12.18 -10.49 -15.36
CA GLU A 246 -12.90 -11.65 -14.81
C GLU A 246 -14.42 -11.41 -14.78
N MET A 247 -14.86 -10.20 -14.42
CA MET A 247 -16.25 -9.87 -14.25
C MET A 247 -16.58 -8.46 -14.75
N SER A 248 -17.80 -8.25 -15.18
CA SER A 248 -18.34 -6.93 -15.48
C SER A 248 -18.73 -6.18 -14.20
N GLU A 249 -18.90 -4.86 -14.30
CA GLU A 249 -19.43 -4.05 -13.21
C GLU A 249 -20.80 -4.50 -12.76
N GLU A 250 -21.67 -4.90 -13.72
CA GLU A 250 -23.02 -5.39 -13.47
C GLU A 250 -23.02 -6.67 -12.63
N GLU A 251 -22.17 -7.64 -12.98
CA GLU A 251 -22.03 -8.89 -12.21
C GLU A 251 -21.58 -8.63 -10.77
N ILE A 252 -20.66 -7.67 -10.56
CA ILE A 252 -20.23 -7.28 -9.22
C ILE A 252 -21.36 -6.64 -8.43
N VAL A 253 -22.12 -5.71 -9.05
CA VAL A 253 -23.26 -5.04 -8.43
C VAL A 253 -24.31 -6.06 -8.02
N PHE A 254 -24.67 -7.01 -8.88
CA PHE A 254 -25.67 -8.04 -8.58
C PHE A 254 -25.23 -8.96 -7.44
N ARG A 255 -23.97 -9.36 -7.40
CA ARG A 255 -23.39 -10.15 -6.30
C ARG A 255 -23.38 -9.38 -4.98
N MET A 256 -23.04 -8.09 -5.02
CA MET A 256 -23.14 -7.22 -3.86
C MET A 256 -24.58 -7.14 -3.35
N LEU A 257 -25.53 -6.91 -4.25
CA LEU A 257 -26.93 -6.80 -3.90
C LEU A 257 -27.49 -8.12 -3.32
N ALA A 258 -27.13 -9.27 -3.93
CA ALA A 258 -27.47 -10.58 -3.41
C ALA A 258 -26.92 -10.81 -1.99
N SER A 259 -25.67 -10.43 -1.76
CA SER A 259 -25.02 -10.53 -0.44
C SER A 259 -25.71 -9.71 0.65
N TYR A 260 -26.12 -8.47 0.32
CA TYR A 260 -26.78 -7.57 1.27
C TYR A 260 -28.25 -7.87 1.49
N SER A 261 -29.00 -8.13 0.40
CA SER A 261 -30.44 -8.39 0.46
C SER A 261 -30.79 -9.80 0.93
N ARG A 262 -29.86 -10.76 0.81
CA ARG A 262 -30.10 -12.19 1.00
C ARG A 262 -31.10 -12.76 0.01
N VAL A 263 -31.30 -12.09 -1.11
CA VAL A 263 -32.08 -12.58 -2.23
C VAL A 263 -31.17 -13.37 -3.16
N PRO A 264 -31.55 -14.58 -3.60
CA PRO A 264 -30.72 -15.37 -4.50
C PRO A 264 -30.29 -14.61 -5.75
N LEU A 265 -29.03 -14.80 -6.18
CA LEU A 265 -28.45 -14.05 -7.31
C LEU A 265 -29.29 -14.18 -8.57
N HIS A 266 -29.78 -15.38 -8.91
CA HIS A 266 -30.57 -15.59 -10.12
C HIS A 266 -31.89 -14.79 -10.13
N LEU A 267 -32.50 -14.54 -8.97
CA LEU A 267 -33.66 -13.67 -8.86
C LEU A 267 -33.30 -12.19 -9.06
N ILE A 268 -32.09 -11.79 -8.60
CA ILE A 268 -31.60 -10.42 -8.82
C ILE A 268 -31.32 -10.21 -10.31
N GLU A 269 -30.67 -11.15 -10.97
CA GLU A 269 -30.31 -11.07 -12.40
C GLU A 269 -31.54 -11.13 -13.32
N SER A 270 -32.53 -11.95 -13.00
CA SER A 270 -33.78 -12.04 -13.79
C SER A 270 -34.75 -10.89 -13.54
N GLY A 271 -34.64 -10.21 -12.39
CA GLY A 271 -35.61 -9.20 -11.96
C GLY A 271 -36.87 -9.80 -11.26
N ASP A 272 -36.98 -11.13 -11.16
CA ASP A 272 -38.16 -11.82 -10.57
C ASP A 272 -38.35 -11.51 -9.07
N TRP A 273 -37.28 -11.00 -8.41
CA TRP A 273 -37.37 -10.51 -7.03
C TRP A 273 -38.46 -9.44 -6.84
N ALA A 274 -38.82 -8.71 -7.91
CA ALA A 274 -39.81 -7.63 -7.85
C ALA A 274 -41.22 -8.15 -7.67
N ASP A 275 -41.50 -9.40 -7.99
CA ASP A 275 -42.83 -10.01 -7.89
C ASP A 275 -43.11 -10.56 -6.48
N ASP A 276 -42.05 -10.83 -5.68
CA ASP A 276 -42.17 -11.26 -4.29
C ASP A 276 -42.05 -10.06 -3.33
N LEU A 277 -43.05 -9.79 -2.53
CA LEU A 277 -43.08 -8.67 -1.59
C LEU A 277 -41.93 -8.73 -0.56
N THR A 278 -41.55 -9.94 -0.12
CA THR A 278 -40.47 -10.13 0.85
C THR A 278 -39.12 -9.86 0.21
N CYS A 279 -38.93 -10.34 -1.01
CA CYS A 279 -37.70 -10.08 -1.77
C CYS A 279 -37.56 -8.59 -2.10
N ARG A 280 -38.65 -7.95 -2.52
CA ARG A 280 -38.72 -6.51 -2.81
C ARG A 280 -38.33 -5.67 -1.60
N ASP A 281 -38.88 -5.93 -0.43
CA ASP A 281 -38.55 -5.21 0.81
C ASP A 281 -37.06 -5.37 1.19
N ARG A 282 -36.51 -6.59 1.04
CA ARG A 282 -35.08 -6.86 1.30
C ARG A 282 -34.16 -6.14 0.31
N VAL A 283 -34.48 -6.16 -0.97
CA VAL A 283 -33.71 -5.47 -2.00
C VAL A 283 -33.76 -3.97 -1.77
N GLN A 284 -34.96 -3.40 -1.49
CA GLN A 284 -35.09 -1.98 -1.22
C GLN A 284 -34.25 -1.54 -0.01
N LYS A 285 -34.31 -2.28 1.10
CA LYS A 285 -33.45 -2.01 2.28
C LYS A 285 -31.97 -2.09 1.98
N ALA A 286 -31.55 -3.02 1.13
CA ALA A 286 -30.15 -3.13 0.70
C ALA A 286 -29.75 -1.92 -0.15
N LEU A 287 -30.58 -1.49 -1.10
CA LEU A 287 -30.33 -0.31 -1.92
C LEU A 287 -30.26 0.98 -1.08
N ASP A 288 -31.21 1.18 -0.16
CA ASP A 288 -31.24 2.35 0.72
C ASP A 288 -29.94 2.44 1.56
N LYS A 289 -29.45 1.30 2.04
CA LYS A 289 -28.19 1.23 2.78
C LYS A 289 -26.97 1.53 1.90
N LEU A 290 -26.92 1.00 0.68
CA LEU A 290 -25.82 1.20 -0.26
C LEU A 290 -25.81 2.61 -0.84
N ASN A 291 -27.01 3.20 -1.10
CA ASN A 291 -27.17 4.54 -1.67
C ASN A 291 -27.15 5.67 -0.63
N SER A 292 -26.76 5.40 0.60
CA SER A 292 -26.70 6.42 1.67
C SER A 292 -25.75 7.61 1.39
N GLY A 293 -25.11 7.64 0.22
CA GLY A 293 -24.31 8.76 -0.31
C GLY A 293 -22.93 8.95 0.34
N GLN A 294 -22.62 8.16 1.35
CA GLN A 294 -21.32 8.23 2.06
C GLN A 294 -20.34 7.12 1.65
N LEU A 295 -20.85 6.05 1.03
CA LEU A 295 -20.04 4.90 0.66
C LEU A 295 -19.47 5.09 -0.75
N ARG A 296 -18.17 4.80 -0.91
CA ARG A 296 -17.50 4.88 -2.19
C ARG A 296 -16.84 3.54 -2.53
N TYR A 297 -17.38 2.86 -3.54
CA TYR A 297 -16.86 1.63 -4.08
C TYR A 297 -16.80 1.77 -5.60
N ASP A 298 -15.62 2.17 -6.11
CA ASP A 298 -15.42 2.45 -7.53
C ASP A 298 -14.86 1.21 -8.23
N TYR A 299 -15.37 0.93 -9.41
CA TYR A 299 -14.96 -0.18 -10.26
C TYR A 299 -14.20 0.33 -11.49
N TYR A 300 -13.13 -0.38 -11.86
CA TYR A 300 -12.40 -0.12 -13.09
C TYR A 300 -11.84 -1.40 -13.70
N ASN A 301 -12.18 -1.67 -14.98
CA ASN A 301 -11.64 -2.80 -15.71
C ASN A 301 -10.23 -2.49 -16.23
N VAL A 302 -9.26 -3.30 -15.80
CA VAL A 302 -7.85 -3.20 -16.17
C VAL A 302 -7.39 -4.31 -17.11
N GLY A 303 -8.32 -5.12 -17.65
CA GLY A 303 -8.02 -6.19 -18.60
C GLY A 303 -7.19 -5.68 -19.79
N GLY A 304 -6.10 -6.36 -20.11
CA GLY A 304 -5.19 -5.99 -21.19
C GLY A 304 -4.20 -4.85 -20.88
N LYS A 305 -4.28 -4.22 -19.70
CA LYS A 305 -3.33 -3.14 -19.33
C LYS A 305 -2.05 -3.72 -18.68
N SER A 306 -0.92 -3.05 -18.95
CA SER A 306 0.33 -3.36 -18.27
C SER A 306 0.27 -2.97 -16.79
N ILE A 307 1.10 -3.60 -15.96
CA ILE A 307 1.16 -3.24 -14.53
C ILE A 307 1.51 -1.75 -14.34
N ASP A 308 2.38 -1.17 -15.16
CA ASP A 308 2.78 0.22 -15.04
C ASP A 308 1.62 1.18 -15.37
N GLN A 309 0.79 0.85 -16.35
CA GLN A 309 -0.45 1.58 -16.65
C GLN A 309 -1.45 1.50 -15.50
N ILE A 310 -1.60 0.31 -14.89
CA ILE A 310 -2.48 0.12 -13.72
C ILE A 310 -2.01 0.99 -12.56
N LEU A 311 -0.72 0.95 -12.22
CA LEU A 311 -0.16 1.73 -11.11
C LEU A 311 -0.27 3.24 -11.36
N THR A 312 -0.06 3.68 -12.59
CA THR A 312 -0.25 5.07 -13.01
C THR A 312 -1.71 5.52 -12.83
N TYR A 313 -2.67 4.67 -13.25
CA TYR A 313 -4.09 4.94 -13.02
C TYR A 313 -4.42 5.06 -11.53
N VAL A 314 -3.90 4.14 -10.70
CA VAL A 314 -4.11 4.16 -9.24
C VAL A 314 -3.57 5.45 -8.61
N LYS A 315 -2.35 5.89 -8.99
CA LYS A 315 -1.79 7.16 -8.53
C LYS A 315 -2.72 8.34 -8.90
N ARG A 316 -3.14 8.43 -10.15
CA ARG A 316 -4.08 9.47 -10.60
C ARG A 316 -5.39 9.44 -9.83
N TYR A 317 -6.00 8.27 -9.72
CA TYR A 317 -7.24 8.09 -8.99
C TYR A 317 -7.09 8.53 -7.54
N TYR A 318 -6.02 8.11 -6.86
CA TYR A 318 -5.76 8.50 -5.47
C TYR A 318 -5.68 10.02 -5.32
N TYR A 319 -4.84 10.70 -6.11
CA TYR A 319 -4.65 12.14 -5.98
C TYR A 319 -5.86 12.97 -6.42
N SER A 320 -6.59 12.53 -7.44
CA SER A 320 -7.72 13.29 -7.99
C SER A 320 -9.05 13.03 -7.28
N GLN A 321 -9.29 11.79 -6.84
CA GLN A 321 -10.58 11.37 -6.32
C GLN A 321 -10.62 11.18 -4.81
N ILE A 322 -9.50 10.76 -4.21
CA ILE A 322 -9.42 10.47 -2.78
C ILE A 322 -8.77 11.62 -2.04
N GLY A 323 -7.70 12.17 -2.58
CA GLY A 323 -6.91 13.26 -1.98
C GLY A 323 -5.84 12.75 -1.01
N ARG A 324 -4.77 13.56 -0.85
CA ARG A 324 -3.64 13.23 0.03
C ARG A 324 -4.09 13.10 1.49
N GLY A 325 -3.53 12.14 2.19
CA GLY A 325 -3.81 11.90 3.62
C GLY A 325 -5.07 11.06 3.89
N ASN A 326 -5.87 10.77 2.87
CA ASN A 326 -7.05 9.91 3.02
C ASN A 326 -6.72 8.44 2.72
N LYS A 327 -7.39 7.53 3.43
CA LYS A 327 -7.18 6.08 3.25
C LYS A 327 -7.91 5.58 2.00
N LEU A 328 -7.29 4.61 1.32
CA LEU A 328 -7.87 3.89 0.18
C LEU A 328 -7.54 2.40 0.30
N ILE A 329 -8.48 1.54 -0.01
CA ILE A 329 -8.26 0.11 -0.18
C ILE A 329 -8.40 -0.22 -1.67
N ILE A 330 -7.40 -0.89 -2.21
CA ILE A 330 -7.44 -1.43 -3.57
C ILE A 330 -7.83 -2.91 -3.46
N ASN A 331 -8.91 -3.29 -4.15
CA ASN A 331 -9.29 -4.69 -4.35
C ASN A 331 -8.91 -5.07 -5.78
N PHE A 332 -7.80 -5.78 -5.96
CA PHE A 332 -7.32 -6.17 -7.29
C PHE A 332 -7.64 -7.64 -7.58
N ASP A 333 -8.58 -7.90 -8.46
CA ASP A 333 -9.04 -9.24 -8.84
C ASP A 333 -8.62 -9.58 -10.27
N TYR A 334 -7.59 -10.38 -10.44
CA TYR A 334 -6.59 -10.94 -9.57
C TYR A 334 -5.20 -10.87 -10.23
N ILE A 335 -4.15 -11.21 -9.49
CA ILE A 335 -2.80 -11.29 -10.05
C ILE A 335 -2.71 -12.52 -10.95
N LYS A 336 -2.60 -12.28 -12.27
CA LYS A 336 -2.32 -13.33 -13.27
C LYS A 336 -1.16 -12.89 -14.16
N SER A 337 -0.39 -13.86 -14.66
CA SER A 337 0.56 -13.59 -15.73
C SER A 337 -0.23 -13.38 -17.02
N SER A 338 -0.20 -12.19 -17.60
CA SER A 338 -0.71 -11.99 -18.96
C SER A 338 0.38 -12.36 -19.96
N PHE A 339 -0.01 -12.95 -21.09
CA PHE A 339 0.93 -13.34 -22.16
C PHE A 339 1.73 -12.16 -22.72
N GLU A 340 1.22 -10.94 -22.61
CA GLU A 340 1.89 -9.72 -23.08
C GLU A 340 3.08 -9.30 -22.22
N ASN A 341 3.12 -9.73 -20.95
CA ASN A 341 4.21 -9.40 -20.02
C ASN A 341 5.31 -10.45 -19.93
N THR A 342 5.14 -11.60 -20.57
CA THR A 342 6.20 -12.61 -20.71
C THR A 342 7.11 -12.21 -21.86
N SER A 343 8.12 -11.37 -21.59
CA SER A 343 9.28 -11.32 -22.48
C SER A 343 9.81 -12.75 -22.63
N LYS A 344 10.27 -13.15 -23.80
CA LYS A 344 10.77 -14.50 -24.14
C LYS A 344 11.80 -15.09 -23.16
N PHE A 345 12.20 -14.37 -22.12
CA PHE A 345 13.26 -14.67 -21.16
C PHE A 345 12.83 -14.69 -19.69
N LYS A 346 11.56 -14.38 -19.33
CA LYS A 346 11.11 -14.38 -17.94
C LYS A 346 10.12 -15.51 -17.68
N SER A 347 10.35 -16.24 -16.60
CA SER A 347 9.39 -17.25 -16.13
C SER A 347 8.17 -16.55 -15.50
N GLU A 348 7.02 -17.23 -15.53
CA GLU A 348 5.74 -16.74 -14.98
C GLU A 348 5.88 -16.24 -13.53
N TYR A 349 6.66 -16.95 -12.69
CA TYR A 349 6.88 -16.54 -11.30
C TYR A 349 7.75 -15.29 -11.15
N GLN A 350 8.61 -14.98 -12.12
CA GLN A 350 9.38 -13.73 -12.11
C GLN A 350 8.48 -12.55 -12.40
N VAL A 351 7.56 -12.69 -13.34
CA VAL A 351 6.60 -11.65 -13.70
C VAL A 351 5.67 -11.34 -12.52
N VAL A 352 5.09 -12.36 -11.90
CA VAL A 352 4.22 -12.17 -10.73
C VAL A 352 4.97 -11.57 -9.54
N GLY A 353 6.22 -12.02 -9.31
CA GLY A 353 7.05 -11.45 -8.26
C GLY A 353 7.36 -9.97 -8.48
N GLU A 354 7.62 -9.56 -9.71
CA GLU A 354 7.83 -8.15 -10.08
C GLU A 354 6.54 -7.32 -9.92
N MET A 355 5.39 -7.87 -10.28
CA MET A 355 4.09 -7.20 -10.06
C MET A 355 3.87 -6.90 -8.58
N VAL A 356 4.07 -7.87 -7.70
CA VAL A 356 3.87 -7.68 -6.26
C VAL A 356 4.90 -6.69 -5.69
N ASP A 357 6.14 -6.71 -6.17
CA ASP A 357 7.15 -5.72 -5.77
C ASP A 357 6.78 -4.30 -6.19
N LYS A 358 6.31 -4.11 -7.43
CA LYS A 358 5.82 -2.82 -7.92
C LYS A 358 4.63 -2.32 -7.09
N TRP A 359 3.65 -3.18 -6.76
CA TRP A 359 2.56 -2.84 -5.85
C TRP A 359 3.06 -2.42 -4.47
N LYS A 360 4.05 -3.14 -3.93
CA LYS A 360 4.63 -2.80 -2.63
C LYS A 360 5.31 -1.45 -2.64
N LYS A 361 6.06 -1.14 -3.71
CA LYS A 361 6.69 0.18 -3.89
C LYS A 361 5.64 1.28 -3.94
N LEU A 362 4.59 1.12 -4.73
CA LEU A 362 3.49 2.08 -4.82
C LEU A 362 2.87 2.36 -3.44
N ILE A 363 2.51 1.31 -2.70
CA ILE A 363 1.78 1.41 -1.44
C ILE A 363 2.65 1.95 -0.31
N GLN A 364 3.93 1.53 -0.23
CA GLN A 364 4.81 1.85 0.90
C GLN A 364 5.70 3.06 0.68
N ARG A 365 5.84 3.56 -0.56
CA ARG A 365 6.74 4.67 -0.89
C ARG A 365 6.04 5.80 -1.63
N ASP A 366 5.19 5.48 -2.64
CA ASP A 366 4.65 6.50 -3.54
C ASP A 366 3.35 7.11 -2.99
N LEU A 367 2.50 6.32 -2.34
CA LEU A 367 1.22 6.76 -1.78
C LEU A 367 1.31 6.93 -0.25
N VAL A 368 2.20 7.84 0.16
CA VAL A 368 2.53 8.13 1.54
C VAL A 368 2.13 9.57 1.87
N PHE A 369 1.68 9.82 3.08
CA PHE A 369 1.41 11.14 3.62
C PHE A 369 2.01 11.22 5.03
N GLU A 370 2.83 12.26 5.31
CA GLU A 370 3.54 12.41 6.58
C GLU A 370 4.30 11.14 7.00
N ASN A 371 5.03 10.55 6.05
CA ASN A 371 5.78 9.29 6.21
C ASN A 371 4.94 8.06 6.59
N LYS A 372 3.60 8.14 6.44
CA LYS A 372 2.68 7.03 6.72
C LYS A 372 2.00 6.56 5.44
N PRO A 373 2.06 5.27 5.09
CA PRO A 373 1.30 4.72 3.99
C PRO A 373 -0.21 4.98 4.15
N GLN A 374 -0.89 5.33 3.07
CA GLN A 374 -2.33 5.61 3.09
C GLN A 374 -3.15 4.52 2.42
N VAL A 375 -2.53 3.71 1.59
CA VAL A 375 -3.21 2.74 0.74
C VAL A 375 -2.88 1.32 1.17
N SER A 376 -3.83 0.40 1.04
CA SER A 376 -3.63 -1.05 1.18
C SER A 376 -4.12 -1.79 -0.06
N LEU A 377 -3.56 -2.98 -0.29
CA LEU A 377 -3.94 -3.87 -1.37
C LEU A 377 -4.50 -5.18 -0.81
N MET A 378 -5.70 -5.53 -1.23
CA MET A 378 -6.25 -6.88 -1.14
C MET A 378 -6.31 -7.47 -2.54
N THR A 379 -5.74 -8.64 -2.73
CA THR A 379 -5.71 -9.30 -4.03
C THR A 379 -5.78 -10.81 -3.88
N SER A 380 -5.99 -11.50 -4.98
CA SER A 380 -6.02 -12.95 -5.00
C SER A 380 -5.05 -13.53 -6.03
N VAL A 381 -4.69 -14.78 -5.84
CA VAL A 381 -3.90 -15.57 -6.79
C VAL A 381 -4.54 -16.95 -6.96
N GLN A 382 -4.41 -17.53 -8.13
CA GLN A 382 -4.93 -18.87 -8.39
C GLN A 382 -3.96 -19.93 -7.87
N ALA A 383 -4.49 -20.93 -7.15
CA ALA A 383 -3.74 -22.09 -6.74
C ALA A 383 -3.30 -22.93 -7.96
N ASN A 384 -2.16 -23.63 -7.85
CA ASN A 384 -1.68 -24.50 -8.89
C ASN A 384 -2.55 -25.79 -9.04
N ARG A 385 -2.32 -26.55 -10.12
CA ARG A 385 -3.06 -27.79 -10.38
C ARG A 385 -2.83 -28.85 -9.30
N VAL A 386 -1.67 -28.90 -8.70
CA VAL A 386 -1.33 -29.87 -7.64
C VAL A 386 -2.21 -29.65 -6.42
N GLY A 387 -2.34 -28.40 -5.97
CA GLY A 387 -3.25 -28.02 -4.88
C GLY A 387 -4.73 -28.25 -5.21
N THR A 388 -5.12 -28.14 -6.49
CA THR A 388 -6.52 -28.31 -6.89
C THR A 388 -6.91 -29.80 -7.00
N VAL A 389 -5.99 -30.68 -7.41
CA VAL A 389 -6.23 -32.10 -7.56
C VAL A 389 -6.08 -32.86 -6.24
N GLY A 390 -5.07 -32.50 -5.42
CA GLY A 390 -4.83 -33.10 -4.11
C GLY A 390 -5.99 -32.88 -3.12
N ASN A 391 -6.73 -31.78 -3.26
CA ASN A 391 -7.83 -31.43 -2.34
C ASN A 391 -9.14 -32.23 -2.59
N ARG A 392 -9.10 -33.29 -3.36
CA ARG A 392 -10.25 -34.18 -3.53
C ARG A 392 -10.24 -35.39 -2.57
N ASN A 393 -9.07 -35.75 -2.05
CA ASN A 393 -8.90 -36.85 -1.09
C ASN A 393 -8.18 -36.33 0.15
N SER A 394 -8.62 -36.69 1.35
CA SER A 394 -8.05 -36.27 2.64
C SER A 394 -6.55 -36.56 2.77
N ASP A 395 -6.07 -37.68 2.23
CA ASP A 395 -4.68 -38.15 2.31
C ASP A 395 -3.71 -37.38 1.40
N ALA A 396 -4.25 -36.65 0.42
CA ALA A 396 -3.46 -35.94 -0.60
C ALA A 396 -3.62 -34.41 -0.53
N VAL A 397 -4.24 -33.87 0.53
CA VAL A 397 -4.46 -32.43 0.70
C VAL A 397 -3.15 -31.70 0.87
N VAL A 398 -2.84 -30.82 -0.08
CA VAL A 398 -1.69 -29.92 -0.05
C VAL A 398 -2.20 -28.54 0.32
N ASP A 399 -1.95 -28.12 1.56
CA ASP A 399 -2.42 -26.83 2.14
C ASP A 399 -1.26 -25.97 2.61
N ASP A 400 -0.12 -26.07 1.99
CA ASP A 400 1.05 -25.29 2.31
C ASP A 400 1.44 -24.34 1.16
N GLU A 401 2.55 -23.66 1.29
CA GLU A 401 3.06 -22.75 0.27
C GLU A 401 3.30 -23.39 -1.11
N SER A 402 3.38 -24.72 -1.21
CA SER A 402 3.53 -25.44 -2.49
C SER A 402 2.29 -25.35 -3.37
N VAL A 403 1.12 -25.08 -2.77
CA VAL A 403 -0.14 -24.78 -3.48
C VAL A 403 -0.02 -23.51 -4.31
N ILE A 404 0.85 -22.62 -3.88
CA ILE A 404 1.13 -21.38 -4.59
C ILE A 404 2.25 -21.64 -5.59
N SER A 405 1.89 -22.03 -6.80
CA SER A 405 2.87 -22.30 -7.87
C SER A 405 3.80 -21.11 -8.18
N MET A 406 3.51 -19.95 -7.63
CA MET A 406 4.06 -18.67 -8.01
C MET A 406 4.99 -18.05 -6.98
N SER A 407 5.76 -18.86 -6.25
CA SER A 407 6.99 -18.38 -5.68
C SER A 407 7.04 -17.86 -4.23
N HIS A 408 8.14 -18.20 -3.58
CA HIS A 408 8.70 -17.57 -2.39
C HIS A 408 8.63 -16.02 -2.39
N ARG A 409 8.66 -15.37 -3.56
CA ARG A 409 8.57 -13.90 -3.68
C ARG A 409 7.21 -13.35 -3.25
N ILE A 410 6.11 -14.03 -3.57
CA ILE A 410 4.78 -13.61 -3.09
C ILE A 410 4.76 -13.60 -1.57
N LYS A 411 5.24 -14.69 -0.94
CA LYS A 411 5.33 -14.79 0.51
C LYS A 411 6.27 -13.74 1.13
N GLN A 412 7.37 -13.40 0.45
CA GLN A 412 8.31 -12.37 0.92
C GLN A 412 7.68 -10.97 0.95
N PHE A 413 6.94 -10.59 -0.08
CA PHE A 413 6.44 -9.23 -0.25
C PHE A 413 5.10 -8.96 0.41
N CYS A 414 4.20 -9.95 0.51
CA CYS A 414 2.91 -9.78 1.17
C CYS A 414 3.03 -9.62 2.69
N SER A 415 2.03 -8.99 3.28
CA SER A 415 1.86 -8.89 4.74
C SER A 415 1.05 -10.05 5.29
N HIS A 416 0.01 -10.43 4.56
CA HIS A 416 -0.82 -11.59 4.86
C HIS A 416 -0.92 -12.51 3.65
N LEU A 417 -0.84 -13.81 3.89
CA LEU A 417 -1.03 -14.87 2.91
C LEU A 417 -2.01 -15.88 3.47
N LEU A 418 -3.15 -16.01 2.81
CA LEU A 418 -4.26 -16.85 3.21
C LEU A 418 -4.52 -17.88 2.13
N ILE A 419 -4.74 -19.13 2.51
CA ILE A 419 -5.12 -20.22 1.60
C ILE A 419 -6.56 -20.60 1.88
N LEU A 420 -7.44 -20.37 0.91
CA LEU A 420 -8.86 -20.72 0.97
C LEU A 420 -9.14 -21.93 0.09
N ARG A 421 -9.85 -22.94 0.65
CA ARG A 421 -10.29 -24.12 -0.09
C ARG A 421 -11.62 -24.68 0.42
N HIS A 422 -12.22 -25.55 -0.37
CA HIS A 422 -13.29 -26.42 0.12
C HIS A 422 -12.72 -27.47 1.09
N LYS A 423 -13.51 -27.86 2.07
CA LYS A 423 -13.25 -29.06 2.87
C LYS A 423 -13.48 -30.31 2.06
N THR A 424 -12.76 -31.36 2.37
CA THR A 424 -13.06 -32.70 1.88
C THR A 424 -14.29 -33.28 2.56
N ASN A 425 -14.89 -34.33 2.00
CA ASN A 425 -16.02 -34.99 2.63
C ASN A 425 -15.65 -35.59 3.99
N ASP A 426 -14.43 -36.11 4.13
CA ASP A 426 -13.93 -36.67 5.37
C ASP A 426 -13.77 -35.59 6.44
N GLU A 427 -13.18 -34.42 6.08
CA GLU A 427 -13.09 -33.28 7.00
C GLU A 427 -14.46 -32.79 7.46
N MET A 428 -15.45 -32.77 6.55
CA MET A 428 -16.81 -32.40 6.94
C MET A 428 -17.50 -33.45 7.83
N ALA A 429 -17.16 -34.72 7.64
CA ALA A 429 -17.69 -35.80 8.48
C ALA A 429 -17.06 -35.86 9.88
N GLU A 430 -15.80 -35.42 9.99
CA GLU A 430 -15.07 -35.32 11.27
C GLU A 430 -15.44 -34.06 12.08
N ASP A 431 -16.07 -33.07 11.46
CA ASP A 431 -16.48 -31.84 12.17
C ASP A 431 -17.48 -32.17 13.28
N PRO A 432 -17.23 -31.78 14.53
CA PRO A 432 -18.11 -32.07 15.67
C PRO A 432 -19.48 -31.39 15.59
N VAL A 433 -19.54 -30.29 14.84
CA VAL A 433 -20.76 -29.52 14.53
C VAL A 433 -20.67 -28.99 13.10
N TYR A 434 -21.78 -28.48 12.55
CA TYR A 434 -21.75 -27.88 11.24
C TYR A 434 -20.90 -26.61 11.20
N CYS A 435 -19.73 -26.72 10.59
CA CYS A 435 -18.68 -25.69 10.54
C CYS A 435 -18.54 -25.03 9.15
N GLY A 436 -19.47 -25.29 8.24
CA GLY A 436 -19.40 -24.80 6.86
C GLY A 436 -18.48 -25.64 5.98
N ARG A 437 -18.51 -25.31 4.69
CA ARG A 437 -17.87 -26.11 3.63
C ARG A 437 -16.51 -25.62 3.20
N HIS A 438 -16.04 -24.50 3.75
CA HIS A 438 -14.75 -23.91 3.39
C HIS A 438 -13.87 -23.83 4.62
N LEU A 439 -12.58 -23.91 4.37
CA LEU A 439 -11.58 -23.61 5.37
C LEU A 439 -10.55 -22.62 4.82
N MET A 440 -9.95 -21.84 5.74
CA MET A 440 -8.87 -20.92 5.44
C MET A 440 -7.70 -21.13 6.37
N LYS A 441 -6.53 -21.36 5.79
CA LYS A 441 -5.25 -21.42 6.51
C LYS A 441 -4.51 -20.09 6.40
N ILE A 442 -3.85 -19.70 7.51
CA ILE A 442 -3.01 -18.53 7.57
C ILE A 442 -1.56 -18.98 7.39
N GLU A 443 -0.99 -18.71 6.21
CA GLU A 443 0.41 -19.03 5.91
C GLU A 443 1.37 -17.93 6.33
N LYS A 444 0.89 -16.67 6.39
CA LYS A 444 1.67 -15.52 6.86
C LYS A 444 0.76 -14.44 7.43
N ALA A 445 1.16 -13.89 8.57
CA ALA A 445 0.61 -12.68 9.15
C ALA A 445 1.73 -11.88 9.82
N ARG A 446 2.05 -10.69 9.29
CA ARG A 446 3.19 -9.89 9.81
C ARG A 446 2.89 -9.14 11.10
N ASN A 447 1.64 -8.68 11.31
CA ASN A 447 1.32 -7.75 12.38
C ASN A 447 1.16 -8.41 13.74
N TYR A 448 0.85 -9.69 13.77
CA TYR A 448 0.61 -10.46 14.97
C TYR A 448 1.57 -11.64 15.10
N GLY A 449 2.80 -11.47 14.59
CA GLY A 449 3.79 -12.54 14.59
C GLY A 449 4.01 -13.21 15.95
N ALA A 450 3.90 -12.46 17.05
CA ALA A 450 3.96 -13.01 18.39
C ALA A 450 2.66 -13.70 18.81
N ASP A 451 1.50 -13.21 18.35
CA ASP A 451 0.21 -13.80 18.66
C ASP A 451 -0.13 -14.93 17.67
N VAL A 452 0.32 -14.85 16.42
CA VAL A 452 0.31 -15.99 15.49
C VAL A 452 1.25 -17.11 15.98
N ALA A 453 2.31 -16.79 16.71
CA ALA A 453 3.13 -17.79 17.40
C ALA A 453 2.49 -18.33 18.71
N ARG A 454 1.58 -17.55 19.32
CA ARG A 454 0.75 -17.97 20.46
C ARG A 454 -0.54 -18.67 20.02
N ILE A 455 -1.00 -18.41 18.79
CA ILE A 455 -2.02 -19.24 18.20
C ILE A 455 -1.34 -20.58 18.03
N GLU A 456 -1.81 -21.53 18.75
CA GLU A 456 -1.44 -22.90 18.60
C GLU A 456 -1.57 -23.25 17.12
N ASN A 457 -0.47 -23.14 16.37
CA ASN A 457 -0.42 -23.56 14.97
C ASN A 457 -0.79 -25.02 14.82
N ARG A 458 -0.76 -25.76 15.96
CA ARG A 458 -1.21 -27.12 16.10
C ARG A 458 -2.17 -27.22 17.25
N VAL A 459 -3.34 -27.69 16.99
CA VAL A 459 -4.41 -27.92 17.95
C VAL A 459 -4.46 -29.39 18.27
N GLU A 460 -4.43 -29.75 19.54
CA GLU A 460 -4.63 -31.12 20.00
C GLU A 460 -6.12 -31.46 19.89
N MET A 461 -6.41 -32.49 19.13
CA MET A 461 -7.76 -32.99 18.92
C MET A 461 -8.19 -33.93 20.07
N PRO A 462 -9.51 -34.14 20.30
CA PRO A 462 -9.99 -35.07 21.33
C PRO A 462 -9.46 -36.49 21.23
N ASP A 463 -9.06 -36.93 20.04
CA ASP A 463 -8.45 -38.24 19.78
C ASP A 463 -6.94 -38.31 20.08
N GLY A 464 -6.33 -37.23 20.58
CA GLY A 464 -4.90 -37.10 20.84
C GLY A 464 -4.04 -36.79 19.61
N THR A 465 -4.63 -36.64 18.43
CA THR A 465 -3.91 -36.20 17.24
C THR A 465 -3.71 -34.68 17.24
N THR A 466 -2.72 -34.18 16.51
CA THR A 466 -2.51 -32.73 16.36
C THR A 466 -2.78 -32.32 14.94
N LYS A 467 -3.63 -31.30 14.75
CA LYS A 467 -3.93 -30.69 13.46
C LYS A 467 -3.44 -29.24 13.39
N LYS A 468 -3.04 -28.78 12.20
CA LYS A 468 -2.72 -27.34 11.97
C LYS A 468 -4.00 -26.52 12.07
N ASN A 469 -3.96 -25.40 12.80
CA ASN A 469 -5.13 -24.53 12.98
C ASN A 469 -5.60 -23.94 11.64
N TYR A 470 -6.91 -23.77 11.49
CA TYR A 470 -7.58 -23.16 10.35
C TYR A 470 -8.90 -22.52 10.77
N ILE A 471 -9.39 -21.60 9.95
CA ILE A 471 -10.68 -20.93 10.16
C ILE A 471 -11.72 -21.59 9.29
N ASN A 472 -12.90 -21.81 9.84
CA ASN A 472 -14.05 -22.41 9.17
C ASN A 472 -14.97 -21.31 8.61
N PHE A 473 -15.42 -21.51 7.37
CA PHE A 473 -16.32 -20.58 6.69
C PHE A 473 -17.50 -21.29 6.05
N GLU A 474 -18.66 -20.64 6.09
CA GLU A 474 -19.80 -20.95 5.23
C GLU A 474 -20.00 -19.82 4.23
N PHE A 475 -20.06 -20.21 2.95
CA PHE A 475 -20.37 -19.32 1.84
C PHE A 475 -21.82 -19.59 1.39
N ASP A 476 -22.69 -18.62 1.63
CA ASP A 476 -24.10 -18.72 1.28
C ASP A 476 -24.55 -17.43 0.58
N ASN A 477 -25.03 -17.56 -0.66
CA ASN A 477 -25.54 -16.46 -1.48
C ASN A 477 -24.67 -15.19 -1.39
N PHE A 478 -23.38 -15.32 -1.67
CA PHE A 478 -22.34 -14.27 -1.61
C PHE A 478 -22.12 -13.65 -0.22
N LYS A 479 -22.75 -14.15 0.82
CA LYS A 479 -22.39 -13.89 2.20
C LYS A 479 -21.40 -14.94 2.69
N ILE A 480 -20.42 -14.48 3.48
CA ILE A 480 -19.45 -15.33 4.11
C ILE A 480 -19.62 -15.23 5.63
N SER A 481 -19.85 -16.37 6.26
CA SER A 481 -20.00 -16.46 7.71
C SER A 481 -18.78 -17.17 8.30
N ASP A 482 -18.12 -16.52 9.26
CA ASP A 482 -17.08 -17.10 10.09
C ASP A 482 -17.70 -18.08 11.09
N LYS A 483 -17.19 -19.30 11.12
CA LYS A 483 -17.66 -20.41 11.97
C LYS A 483 -16.68 -20.78 13.06
N GLY A 484 -15.71 -19.89 13.33
CA GLY A 484 -14.66 -20.13 14.32
C GLY A 484 -13.43 -20.83 13.75
N ASP A 485 -12.37 -20.87 14.52
CA ASP A 485 -11.18 -21.65 14.21
C ASP A 485 -11.25 -23.05 14.84
N LEU A 486 -10.21 -23.86 14.61
CA LEU A 486 -10.17 -25.22 15.10
C LEU A 486 -10.14 -25.28 16.65
N VAL A 487 -9.56 -24.27 17.32
CA VAL A 487 -9.57 -24.19 18.79
C VAL A 487 -10.98 -23.96 19.31
N ASP A 488 -11.74 -23.07 18.68
CA ASP A 488 -13.14 -22.80 19.05
C ASP A 488 -13.98 -24.08 18.92
N LEU A 489 -13.73 -24.89 17.88
CA LEU A 489 -14.43 -26.16 17.67
C LEU A 489 -14.11 -27.22 18.75
N VAL A 490 -12.82 -27.38 19.07
CA VAL A 490 -12.39 -28.33 20.11
C VAL A 490 -12.97 -27.93 21.46
N ASN A 491 -12.94 -26.64 21.80
CA ASN A 491 -13.53 -26.15 23.04
C ASN A 491 -15.04 -26.42 23.10
N HIS A 492 -15.77 -26.16 22.02
CA HIS A 492 -17.21 -26.42 21.96
C HIS A 492 -17.53 -27.91 22.07
N HIS A 493 -16.72 -28.77 21.47
CA HIS A 493 -16.87 -30.24 21.60
C HIS A 493 -16.67 -30.69 23.06
N ASN A 494 -15.65 -30.16 23.74
CA ASN A 494 -15.39 -30.46 25.14
C ASN A 494 -16.53 -30.01 26.07
N GLU A 495 -17.09 -28.80 25.80
CA GLU A 495 -18.26 -28.32 26.55
C GLU A 495 -19.48 -29.23 26.40
N ILE A 496 -19.76 -29.69 25.17
CA ILE A 496 -20.89 -30.61 24.92
C ILE A 496 -20.66 -31.94 25.66
N ASN A 497 -19.47 -32.50 25.61
CA ASN A 497 -19.15 -33.76 26.31
C ASN A 497 -19.30 -33.61 27.82
N THR A 498 -18.84 -32.51 28.41
CA THR A 498 -19.01 -32.23 29.82
C THR A 498 -20.48 -32.11 30.21
N LEU A 499 -21.31 -31.49 29.36
CA LEU A 499 -22.76 -31.41 29.61
C LEU A 499 -23.46 -32.78 29.49
N VAL A 500 -23.02 -33.64 28.55
CA VAL A 500 -23.55 -34.99 28.42
C VAL A 500 -23.17 -35.86 29.64
N GLU A 501 -21.93 -35.77 30.10
CA GLU A 501 -21.46 -36.48 31.29
C GLU A 501 -22.19 -36.02 32.54
N SER A 502 -22.40 -34.71 32.72
CA SER A 502 -23.14 -34.16 33.86
C SER A 502 -24.62 -34.57 33.89
N ASN A 503 -25.26 -34.75 32.72
CA ASN A 503 -26.63 -35.22 32.61
C ASN A 503 -26.78 -36.76 32.76
N SER A 504 -25.66 -37.50 32.53
CA SER A 504 -25.67 -38.96 32.75
C SER A 504 -25.51 -39.37 34.20
N ASP A 505 -25.01 -38.48 35.06
CA ASP A 505 -24.88 -38.70 36.49
C ASP A 505 -26.15 -38.35 37.29
N GLU A 506 -27.15 -37.71 36.68
CA GLU A 506 -28.42 -37.34 37.35
C GLU A 506 -29.54 -38.40 37.20
N ASP A 507 -29.33 -39.52 36.54
CA ASP A 507 -30.33 -40.60 36.42
C ASP A 507 -29.90 -41.83 37.20
N LEU A 508 -30.42 -41.99 38.45
CA LEU A 508 -31.36 -42.99 38.97
C LEU A 508 -31.39 -42.99 40.48
N PRO A 509 -32.44 -42.59 41.15
CA PRO A 509 -32.77 -43.12 42.48
C PRO A 509 -33.45 -44.48 42.28
N ILE A 510 -32.84 -45.48 42.86
CA ILE A 510 -33.45 -46.80 43.08
C ILE A 510 -34.62 -46.68 44.06
#